data_24f441b87824aab4421a2789a6174ff5
#
_entry.id   24f441b87824aab4421a2789a6174ff5
#
_cell.length_a   1.000
_cell.length_b   1.000
_cell.length_c   1.000
_cell.angle_alpha   90.00
_cell.angle_beta   90.00
_cell.angle_gamma   90.00
#
_symmetry.space_group_name_H-M   'P 1'
#
loop_
_entity.id
_entity.type
_entity.pdbx_description
1 polymer ?
#
loop_
_entity_poly.entity_id
_entity_poly.type
_entity_poly.pdbx_seq_one_letter_code
_entity_poly.pdbx_strand_id
1 'polypeptide(L)'
;VFLKKLLLITLVILPLNIYAANAIHHGPIGVMGDHFHKKGEWMVSLRLANMEMKKNILNGNSISAENILKQPNPFSKMPMMMKDSASMKMPTNLSVIPKKMTMRMIMLGAMYAPSDKITLMGMVMFNDKEMTLDTHQGMMARNYLGSFETSSSDLSKISLSALFNLHKGESSRWHSIFGLEKSVGDNSEKGLVLNPMNMKATITLPYGMQSGDKALRLITGLTNVRSIGNFILGNQLLVKKVIDEKDWNYGDEFEYNLWFQGSFNEKASYSFRLNYKDQDSIDGSDMAIMAPVQTANPQNYGGEVINFGIGINAIFDLFGGRHKDRFAFEIIKPIDQNKNGLQMKDDITIHIGFQKSL
;
A
#
# COMPACT_ATOMS: atom_id res chain seq x y z
N VAL A 1 -12.25 14.72 -13.93
CA VAL A 1 -12.46 15.92 -13.08
C VAL A 1 -11.29 16.14 -12.13
N PHE A 2 -10.57 15.09 -11.73
CA PHE A 2 -9.46 15.13 -10.75
C PHE A 2 -8.18 15.82 -11.24
N LEU A 3 -7.87 15.75 -12.53
CA LEU A 3 -6.62 16.28 -13.10
C LEU A 3 -6.52 17.82 -13.14
N LYS A 4 -7.63 18.55 -12.99
CA LYS A 4 -7.66 20.01 -13.08
C LYS A 4 -7.35 20.76 -11.78
N LYS A 5 -7.25 20.08 -10.63
CA LYS A 5 -6.94 20.71 -9.32
C LYS A 5 -5.49 20.54 -8.86
N LEU A 6 -4.63 19.88 -9.62
CA LEU A 6 -3.25 19.54 -9.19
C LEU A 6 -2.16 20.53 -9.68
N LEU A 7 -2.52 21.68 -10.21
CA LEU A 7 -1.52 22.59 -10.80
C LEU A 7 -1.46 23.91 -10.02
N LEU A 8 -0.72 23.93 -8.91
CA LEU A 8 -0.04 25.15 -8.38
C LEU A 8 0.79 24.80 -7.13
N ILE A 9 1.92 24.11 -7.33
CA ILE A 9 3.00 24.11 -6.33
C ILE A 9 4.17 24.86 -6.98
N THR A 10 4.37 26.09 -6.56
CA THR A 10 5.51 26.94 -6.98
C THR A 10 6.79 26.38 -6.36
N LEU A 11 7.65 25.80 -7.16
CA LEU A 11 8.93 25.24 -6.76
C LEU A 11 9.91 26.38 -6.48
N VAL A 12 10.27 26.62 -5.23
CA VAL A 12 11.34 27.56 -4.85
C VAL A 12 12.69 26.88 -5.10
N ILE A 13 13.47 27.40 -6.03
CA ILE A 13 14.80 26.89 -6.40
C ILE A 13 15.85 27.59 -5.55
N LEU A 14 16.53 26.85 -4.68
CA LEU A 14 17.74 27.30 -3.96
C LEU A 14 18.97 26.62 -4.57
N PRO A 15 20.12 27.33 -4.72
CA PRO A 15 21.33 26.74 -5.31
C PRO A 15 22.09 25.91 -4.28
N LEU A 16 22.36 24.65 -4.58
CA LEU A 16 23.05 23.66 -3.69
C LEU A 16 24.18 22.93 -4.42
N ASN A 17 25.22 22.57 -3.66
CA ASN A 17 26.45 21.94 -4.12
C ASN A 17 26.25 20.47 -4.54
N ILE A 18 26.97 20.05 -5.60
CA ILE A 18 26.73 18.78 -6.30
C ILE A 18 27.70 17.69 -5.87
N TYR A 19 27.12 16.51 -5.62
CA TYR A 19 27.81 15.25 -5.74
C TYR A 19 27.08 14.37 -6.78
N ALA A 20 27.84 13.81 -7.72
CA ALA A 20 27.29 12.95 -8.76
C ALA A 20 26.69 11.68 -8.13
N ALA A 21 25.37 11.57 -8.09
CA ALA A 21 24.71 10.35 -7.68
C ALA A 21 24.95 9.25 -8.74
N ASN A 22 25.38 8.07 -8.29
CA ASN A 22 25.49 6.87 -9.14
C ASN A 22 24.20 6.05 -8.98
N ALA A 23 23.66 5.50 -10.08
CA ALA A 23 22.40 4.75 -10.09
C ALA A 23 22.38 3.58 -9.10
N ILE A 24 23.52 2.94 -8.84
CA ILE A 24 23.64 1.82 -7.91
C ILE A 24 23.46 2.21 -6.43
N HIS A 25 23.58 3.48 -6.08
CA HIS A 25 23.43 3.92 -4.69
C HIS A 25 21.99 4.13 -4.23
N HIS A 26 21.03 4.02 -5.14
CA HIS A 26 19.61 4.06 -4.85
C HIS A 26 19.01 2.65 -4.84
N GLY A 27 18.37 2.27 -3.73
CA GLY A 27 17.67 0.99 -3.60
C GLY A 27 16.52 0.82 -4.60
N PRO A 28 15.86 -0.36 -4.63
CA PRO A 28 14.64 -0.56 -5.41
C PRO A 28 13.59 0.49 -5.05
N ILE A 29 12.78 0.93 -6.01
CA ILE A 29 11.84 2.05 -5.79
C ILE A 29 10.76 1.73 -4.75
N GLY A 30 10.43 0.46 -4.54
CA GLY A 30 9.49 0.03 -3.51
C GLY A 30 10.03 0.12 -2.08
N VAL A 31 11.35 0.30 -1.88
CA VAL A 31 11.93 0.49 -0.56
C VAL A 31 11.91 1.97 -0.18
N MET A 32 11.26 2.28 0.95
CA MET A 32 11.17 3.66 1.45
C MET A 32 12.31 3.93 2.43
N GLY A 33 12.98 5.11 2.30
CA GLY A 33 14.09 5.48 3.18
C GLY A 33 15.29 4.54 3.05
N ASP A 34 15.62 4.10 1.83
CA ASP A 34 16.75 3.22 1.51
C ASP A 34 18.12 3.89 1.71
N HIS A 35 18.16 5.21 1.75
CA HIS A 35 19.37 6.01 1.92
C HIS A 35 19.09 7.29 2.70
N PHE A 36 20.15 7.93 3.18
CA PHE A 36 20.10 9.25 3.81
C PHE A 36 21.00 10.23 3.06
N HIS A 37 20.70 11.53 3.25
CA HIS A 37 21.32 12.65 2.55
C HIS A 37 22.45 13.29 3.36
N LYS A 38 23.33 14.04 2.68
CA LYS A 38 24.34 14.91 3.32
C LYS A 38 23.69 16.20 3.78
N LYS A 39 24.33 16.86 4.74
CA LYS A 39 23.88 18.16 5.26
C LYS A 39 23.56 19.15 4.13
N GLY A 40 22.36 19.71 4.19
CA GLY A 40 21.86 20.70 3.24
C GLY A 40 21.21 20.15 1.98
N GLU A 41 21.30 18.85 1.73
CA GLU A 41 20.66 18.22 0.57
C GLU A 41 19.14 18.10 0.75
N TRP A 42 18.42 18.40 -0.35
CA TRP A 42 17.00 18.16 -0.50
C TRP A 42 16.75 17.13 -1.59
N MET A 43 15.70 16.38 -1.44
CA MET A 43 15.17 15.51 -2.48
C MET A 43 13.65 15.56 -2.48
N VAL A 44 13.06 15.65 -3.66
CA VAL A 44 11.61 15.46 -3.85
C VAL A 44 11.36 14.21 -4.68
N SER A 45 10.24 13.56 -4.45
CA SER A 45 9.90 12.33 -5.15
C SER A 45 8.42 12.25 -5.48
N LEU A 46 8.12 11.72 -6.66
CA LEU A 46 6.80 11.24 -7.06
C LEU A 46 6.91 9.74 -7.30
N ARG A 47 6.06 8.95 -6.65
CA ARG A 47 5.97 7.51 -6.87
C ARG A 47 4.53 7.14 -7.19
N LEU A 48 4.38 6.28 -8.17
CA LEU A 48 3.12 5.68 -8.57
C LEU A 48 3.21 4.19 -8.32
N ALA A 49 2.19 3.61 -7.70
CA ALA A 49 2.07 2.17 -7.59
C ALA A 49 0.69 1.74 -8.08
N ASN A 50 0.65 0.67 -8.85
CA ASN A 50 -0.58 0.03 -9.30
C ASN A 50 -0.56 -1.43 -8.88
N MET A 51 -1.48 -1.80 -7.98
CA MET A 51 -1.65 -3.16 -7.48
C MET A 51 -2.92 -3.75 -8.05
N GLU A 52 -2.84 -4.96 -8.57
CA GLU A 52 -3.99 -5.76 -8.98
C GLU A 52 -4.17 -6.96 -8.04
N MET A 53 -5.44 -7.25 -7.74
CA MET A 53 -5.87 -8.44 -7.00
C MET A 53 -6.90 -9.18 -7.84
N LYS A 54 -6.73 -10.49 -7.98
CA LYS A 54 -7.61 -11.36 -8.76
C LYS A 54 -7.74 -12.71 -8.07
N LYS A 55 -8.91 -13.36 -8.24
CA LYS A 55 -9.21 -14.63 -7.56
C LYS A 55 -9.30 -14.46 -6.04
N ASN A 56 -9.62 -15.53 -5.36
CA ASN A 56 -9.78 -15.55 -3.91
C ASN A 56 -9.00 -16.73 -3.31
N ILE A 57 -8.55 -16.55 -2.08
CA ILE A 57 -7.87 -17.55 -1.28
C ILE A 57 -8.51 -17.64 0.10
N LEU A 58 -8.54 -18.82 0.67
CA LEU A 58 -8.96 -19.09 2.04
C LEU A 58 -7.77 -19.69 2.79
N ASN A 59 -7.25 -18.96 3.78
CA ASN A 59 -6.05 -19.36 4.54
C ASN A 59 -4.92 -19.83 3.61
N GLY A 60 -4.56 -18.98 2.64
CA GLY A 60 -3.51 -19.24 1.66
C GLY A 60 -3.88 -20.15 0.47
N ASN A 61 -4.98 -20.90 0.53
CA ASN A 61 -5.38 -21.86 -0.52
C ASN A 61 -6.41 -21.25 -1.47
N SER A 62 -6.26 -21.51 -2.78
CA SER A 62 -7.23 -21.04 -3.77
C SER A 62 -8.62 -21.62 -3.52
N ILE A 63 -9.65 -20.78 -3.62
CA ILE A 63 -11.05 -21.15 -3.42
C ILE A 63 -11.90 -20.73 -4.62
N SER A 64 -12.82 -21.62 -5.04
CA SER A 64 -13.77 -21.33 -6.12
C SER A 64 -14.92 -20.43 -5.64
N ALA A 65 -15.55 -19.71 -6.58
CA ALA A 65 -16.74 -18.89 -6.30
C ALA A 65 -17.86 -19.70 -5.64
N GLU A 66 -18.10 -20.93 -6.13
CA GLU A 66 -19.10 -21.83 -5.55
C GLU A 66 -18.83 -22.16 -4.08
N ASN A 67 -17.57 -22.40 -3.71
CA ASN A 67 -17.18 -22.68 -2.33
C ASN A 67 -17.18 -21.42 -1.45
N ILE A 68 -16.97 -20.23 -2.02
CA ILE A 68 -17.16 -18.96 -1.31
C ILE A 68 -18.63 -18.79 -0.93
N LEU A 69 -19.56 -19.11 -1.83
CA LEU A 69 -20.99 -19.01 -1.55
C LEU A 69 -21.48 -19.98 -0.47
N LYS A 70 -20.69 -21.02 -0.13
CA LYS A 70 -20.95 -21.95 0.99
C LYS A 70 -20.39 -21.42 2.33
N GLN A 71 -19.52 -20.41 2.31
CA GLN A 71 -18.96 -19.85 3.55
C GLN A 71 -20.02 -19.11 4.34
N PRO A 72 -19.99 -19.22 5.69
CA PRO A 72 -20.95 -18.56 6.54
C PRO A 72 -20.81 -17.03 6.46
N ASN A 73 -21.94 -16.33 6.49
CA ASN A 73 -21.95 -14.88 6.66
C ASN A 73 -21.94 -14.54 8.16
N PRO A 74 -20.89 -13.90 8.69
CA PRO A 74 -20.80 -13.58 10.12
C PRO A 74 -21.93 -12.65 10.60
N PHE A 75 -22.55 -11.90 9.69
CA PHE A 75 -23.63 -10.95 9.99
C PHE A 75 -25.03 -11.55 9.87
N SER A 76 -25.16 -12.86 9.60
CA SER A 76 -26.45 -13.52 9.33
C SER A 76 -27.48 -13.42 10.47
N LYS A 77 -27.01 -13.22 11.71
CA LYS A 77 -27.88 -13.05 12.90
C LYS A 77 -28.26 -11.61 13.17
N MET A 78 -27.66 -10.64 12.48
CA MET A 78 -27.93 -9.22 12.68
C MET A 78 -29.14 -8.77 11.85
N PRO A 79 -30.01 -7.91 12.41
CA PRO A 79 -31.13 -7.36 11.66
C PRO A 79 -30.61 -6.41 10.58
N MET A 80 -31.10 -6.53 9.36
CA MET A 80 -30.86 -5.55 8.32
C MET A 80 -31.65 -4.29 8.66
N MET A 81 -30.99 -3.18 8.97
CA MET A 81 -31.66 -1.89 9.20
C MET A 81 -32.20 -1.39 7.84
N MET A 82 -33.46 -1.64 7.57
CA MET A 82 -34.21 -0.95 6.52
C MET A 82 -35.02 0.18 7.12
N LYS A 83 -35.11 1.30 6.42
CA LYS A 83 -35.77 2.53 6.83
C LYS A 83 -37.30 2.36 7.03
N ASP A 84 -37.88 1.27 6.53
CA ASP A 84 -39.31 0.95 6.63
C ASP A 84 -39.51 -0.53 7.02
N SER A 85 -39.69 -0.76 8.28
CA SER A 85 -40.54 -1.74 8.97
C SER A 85 -40.51 -3.23 8.64
N ALA A 86 -39.61 -3.80 7.85
CA ALA A 86 -39.47 -5.24 7.75
C ALA A 86 -38.05 -5.64 8.14
N SER A 87 -37.86 -6.23 9.30
CA SER A 87 -36.61 -6.86 9.74
C SER A 87 -36.29 -8.05 8.82
N MET A 88 -35.64 -7.78 7.67
CA MET A 88 -35.14 -8.82 6.81
C MET A 88 -33.80 -9.33 7.35
N LYS A 89 -33.70 -10.63 7.54
CA LYS A 89 -32.45 -11.27 7.96
C LYS A 89 -31.47 -11.27 6.81
N MET A 90 -30.20 -11.00 7.11
CA MET A 90 -29.13 -11.19 6.13
C MET A 90 -29.02 -12.65 5.70
N PRO A 91 -28.54 -12.93 4.48
CA PRO A 91 -28.26 -14.30 4.04
C PRO A 91 -27.36 -15.03 5.04
N THR A 92 -27.64 -16.31 5.26
CA THR A 92 -26.85 -17.17 6.17
C THR A 92 -25.42 -17.38 5.67
N ASN A 93 -25.23 -17.34 4.35
CA ASN A 93 -23.95 -17.51 3.69
C ASN A 93 -23.58 -16.27 2.89
N LEU A 94 -22.30 -16.13 2.55
CA LEU A 94 -21.83 -15.09 1.65
C LEU A 94 -22.59 -15.13 0.32
N SER A 95 -22.91 -13.99 -0.24
CA SER A 95 -23.72 -13.86 -1.46
C SER A 95 -23.12 -12.89 -2.47
N VAL A 96 -22.08 -12.16 -2.07
CA VAL A 96 -21.35 -11.22 -2.93
C VAL A 96 -19.88 -11.64 -2.94
N ILE A 97 -19.31 -11.72 -4.14
CA ILE A 97 -17.94 -12.24 -4.37
C ILE A 97 -17.11 -11.18 -5.07
N PRO A 98 -16.01 -10.71 -4.49
CA PRO A 98 -15.03 -9.88 -5.18
C PRO A 98 -14.34 -10.67 -6.31
N LYS A 99 -14.26 -10.08 -7.50
CA LYS A 99 -13.66 -10.69 -8.71
C LYS A 99 -12.32 -10.10 -9.06
N LYS A 100 -12.26 -8.77 -9.02
CA LYS A 100 -11.07 -7.99 -9.32
C LYS A 100 -11.07 -6.75 -8.45
N MET A 101 -9.89 -6.38 -7.96
CA MET A 101 -9.64 -5.09 -7.34
C MET A 101 -8.38 -4.48 -7.94
N THR A 102 -8.42 -3.21 -8.22
CA THR A 102 -7.26 -2.41 -8.61
C THR A 102 -7.09 -1.30 -7.57
N MET A 103 -5.87 -1.13 -7.08
CA MET A 103 -5.52 -0.03 -6.20
C MET A 103 -4.35 0.75 -6.81
N ARG A 104 -4.59 2.02 -7.10
CA ARG A 104 -3.58 2.98 -7.57
C ARG A 104 -3.18 3.88 -6.42
N MET A 105 -1.90 4.04 -6.21
CA MET A 105 -1.34 4.88 -5.15
C MET A 105 -0.43 5.94 -5.77
N ILE A 106 -0.65 7.18 -5.39
CA ILE A 106 0.21 8.32 -5.75
C ILE A 106 0.86 8.80 -4.46
N MET A 107 2.18 8.76 -4.40
CA MET A 107 2.96 9.16 -3.23
C MET A 107 3.86 10.33 -3.59
N LEU A 108 3.69 11.44 -2.88
CA LEU A 108 4.57 12.60 -2.95
C LEU A 108 5.43 12.61 -1.70
N GLY A 109 6.73 12.65 -1.88
CA GLY A 109 7.70 12.65 -0.79
C GLY A 109 8.71 13.79 -0.91
N ALA A 110 9.21 14.21 0.25
CA ALA A 110 10.33 15.13 0.34
C ALA A 110 11.29 14.65 1.43
N MET A 111 12.59 14.84 1.20
CA MET A 111 13.63 14.59 2.18
C MET A 111 14.51 15.81 2.32
N TYR A 112 14.97 16.08 3.55
CA TYR A 112 15.91 17.15 3.87
C TYR A 112 16.88 16.70 4.95
N ALA A 113 18.16 16.95 4.76
CA ALA A 113 19.19 16.64 5.74
C ALA A 113 19.67 17.91 6.47
N PRO A 114 19.17 18.19 7.69
CA PRO A 114 19.68 19.30 8.49
C PRO A 114 21.12 19.07 8.97
N SER A 115 21.57 17.84 8.99
CA SER A 115 22.95 17.44 9.35
C SER A 115 23.32 16.12 8.66
N ASP A 116 24.61 15.77 8.67
CA ASP A 116 25.09 14.46 8.17
C ASP A 116 24.62 13.25 9.02
N LYS A 117 24.01 13.52 10.17
CA LYS A 117 23.48 12.47 11.07
C LYS A 117 21.98 12.26 10.96
N ILE A 118 21.24 13.22 10.42
CA ILE A 118 19.78 13.19 10.40
C ILE A 118 19.28 13.58 9.01
N THR A 119 18.36 12.78 8.47
CA THR A 119 17.55 13.12 7.29
C THR A 119 16.08 13.07 7.70
N LEU A 120 15.36 14.16 7.51
CA LEU A 120 13.91 14.23 7.68
C LEU A 120 13.24 13.76 6.39
N MET A 121 12.15 13.03 6.51
CA MET A 121 11.35 12.52 5.38
C MET A 121 9.88 12.75 5.65
N GLY A 122 9.23 13.49 4.75
CA GLY A 122 7.77 13.67 4.74
C GLY A 122 7.16 12.99 3.52
N MET A 123 5.97 12.41 3.66
CA MET A 123 5.25 11.78 2.55
C MET A 123 3.75 11.97 2.71
N VAL A 124 3.07 12.19 1.59
CA VAL A 124 1.61 12.13 1.47
C VAL A 124 1.24 11.08 0.43
N MET A 125 0.15 10.34 0.68
CA MET A 125 -0.30 9.26 -0.19
C MET A 125 -1.78 9.39 -0.51
N PHE A 126 -2.09 9.38 -1.81
CA PHE A 126 -3.44 9.31 -2.35
C PHE A 126 -3.69 7.89 -2.85
N ASN A 127 -4.86 7.36 -2.53
CA ASN A 127 -5.33 6.06 -3.03
C ASN A 127 -6.53 6.26 -3.95
N ASP A 128 -6.58 5.48 -5.01
CA ASP A 128 -7.72 5.29 -5.89
C ASP A 128 -7.97 3.78 -6.01
N LYS A 129 -9.15 3.33 -5.61
CA LYS A 129 -9.52 1.92 -5.51
C LYS A 129 -10.76 1.67 -6.36
N GLU A 130 -10.72 0.58 -7.12
CA GLU A 130 -11.84 0.09 -7.92
C GLU A 130 -12.00 -1.42 -7.65
N MET A 131 -13.23 -1.86 -7.39
CA MET A 131 -13.53 -3.27 -7.15
C MET A 131 -14.76 -3.70 -7.95
N THR A 132 -14.62 -4.79 -8.70
CA THR A 132 -15.72 -5.48 -9.40
C THR A 132 -16.17 -6.68 -8.56
N LEU A 133 -17.48 -6.81 -8.34
CA LEU A 133 -18.10 -7.86 -7.54
C LEU A 133 -19.25 -8.52 -8.28
N ASP A 134 -19.46 -9.81 -8.02
CA ASP A 134 -20.60 -10.59 -8.47
C ASP A 134 -21.57 -10.81 -7.33
N THR A 135 -22.87 -10.59 -7.59
CA THR A 135 -23.95 -10.85 -6.63
C THR A 135 -24.74 -12.10 -7.02
N HIS A 136 -25.05 -12.90 -5.99
CA HIS A 136 -25.89 -14.09 -6.07
C HIS A 136 -27.08 -13.95 -5.14
N GLN A 137 -28.18 -14.66 -5.42
CA GLN A 137 -29.33 -14.70 -4.53
C GLN A 137 -28.94 -15.12 -3.11
N GLY A 138 -29.54 -14.51 -2.12
CA GLY A 138 -29.25 -14.77 -0.71
C GLY A 138 -29.81 -16.09 -0.18
N MET A 139 -30.80 -16.70 -0.85
CA MET A 139 -31.53 -17.87 -0.39
C MET A 139 -31.66 -18.91 -1.51
N MET A 140 -31.77 -20.16 -1.12
CA MET A 140 -32.05 -21.41 -1.90
C MET A 140 -31.25 -21.59 -3.20
N ALA A 141 -31.69 -21.03 -4.32
CA ALA A 141 -31.11 -21.34 -5.63
C ALA A 141 -29.74 -20.73 -5.90
N ARG A 142 -29.37 -19.66 -5.15
CA ARG A 142 -28.05 -18.99 -5.27
C ARG A 142 -27.74 -18.51 -6.70
N ASN A 143 -28.78 -18.20 -7.49
CA ASN A 143 -28.63 -17.78 -8.86
C ASN A 143 -27.80 -16.48 -8.96
N TYR A 144 -26.98 -16.40 -9.97
CA TYR A 144 -26.26 -15.17 -10.31
C TYR A 144 -27.24 -14.07 -10.69
N LEU A 145 -27.07 -12.87 -10.10
CA LEU A 145 -27.95 -11.72 -10.32
C LEU A 145 -27.30 -10.65 -11.18
N GLY A 146 -25.98 -10.56 -11.20
CA GLY A 146 -25.24 -9.59 -11.97
C GLY A 146 -23.95 -9.15 -11.30
N SER A 147 -23.16 -8.39 -12.02
CA SER A 147 -21.96 -7.72 -11.52
C SER A 147 -22.23 -6.23 -11.26
N PHE A 148 -21.44 -5.68 -10.34
CA PHE A 148 -21.41 -4.23 -10.08
C PHE A 148 -19.99 -3.81 -9.72
N GLU A 149 -19.75 -2.50 -9.76
CA GLU A 149 -18.46 -1.90 -9.42
C GLU A 149 -18.63 -0.89 -8.28
N THR A 150 -17.63 -0.82 -7.44
CA THR A 150 -17.49 0.20 -6.39
C THR A 150 -16.13 0.86 -6.51
N SER A 151 -16.05 2.13 -6.16
CA SER A 151 -14.81 2.90 -6.17
C SER A 151 -14.72 3.82 -4.95
N SER A 152 -13.50 4.12 -4.54
CA SER A 152 -13.19 5.14 -3.54
C SER A 152 -11.87 5.81 -3.88
N SER A 153 -11.74 7.11 -3.59
CA SER A 153 -10.53 7.86 -3.90
C SER A 153 -10.37 9.04 -2.94
N ASP A 154 -9.26 9.06 -2.19
CA ASP A 154 -9.00 10.10 -1.20
C ASP A 154 -7.50 10.24 -0.89
N LEU A 155 -7.14 11.32 -0.17
CA LEU A 155 -5.87 11.44 0.54
C LEU A 155 -5.87 10.44 1.70
N SER A 156 -5.11 9.35 1.55
CA SER A 156 -5.16 8.21 2.47
C SER A 156 -4.29 8.41 3.71
N LYS A 157 -3.04 8.82 3.52
CA LYS A 157 -2.05 8.84 4.60
C LYS A 157 -1.10 10.03 4.49
N ILE A 158 -0.65 10.50 5.65
CA ILE A 158 0.45 11.47 5.78
C ILE A 158 1.46 10.87 6.77
N SER A 159 2.74 10.91 6.42
CA SER A 159 3.81 10.45 7.32
C SER A 159 4.93 11.45 7.44
N LEU A 160 5.55 11.47 8.62
CA LEU A 160 6.75 12.23 8.91
C LEU A 160 7.72 11.32 9.66
N SER A 161 8.94 11.20 9.15
CA SER A 161 9.98 10.33 9.72
C SER A 161 11.32 11.03 9.76
N ALA A 162 12.18 10.58 10.68
CA ALA A 162 13.57 10.94 10.73
C ALA A 162 14.43 9.68 10.56
N LEU A 163 15.42 9.77 9.69
CA LEU A 163 16.44 8.75 9.48
C LEU A 163 17.69 9.20 10.26
N PHE A 164 18.23 8.30 11.10
CA PHE A 164 19.41 8.57 11.91
C PHE A 164 20.57 7.71 11.40
N ASN A 165 21.64 8.37 10.99
CA ASN A 165 22.88 7.68 10.60
C ASN A 165 23.53 7.06 11.83
N LEU A 166 23.57 5.73 11.87
CA LEU A 166 24.20 4.97 12.96
C LEU A 166 25.67 4.65 12.66
N HIS A 167 25.96 4.31 11.39
CA HIS A 167 27.31 3.98 10.96
C HIS A 167 27.47 4.23 9.46
N LYS A 168 28.60 4.84 9.10
CA LYS A 168 29.01 5.05 7.71
C LYS A 168 30.47 4.69 7.56
N GLY A 169 30.72 3.43 7.18
CA GLY A 169 32.04 2.93 6.80
C GLY A 169 32.26 2.97 5.28
N GLU A 170 33.41 2.49 4.83
CA GLU A 170 33.77 2.45 3.40
C GLU A 170 32.85 1.51 2.60
N SER A 171 32.54 0.34 3.16
CA SER A 171 31.76 -0.71 2.48
C SER A 171 30.37 -0.92 3.06
N SER A 172 30.02 -0.28 4.18
CA SER A 172 28.73 -0.53 4.85
C SER A 172 28.19 0.74 5.51
N ARG A 173 26.88 0.91 5.46
CA ARG A 173 26.16 2.00 6.12
C ARG A 173 24.91 1.46 6.81
N TRP A 174 24.63 2.01 7.98
CA TRP A 174 23.48 1.67 8.80
C TRP A 174 22.75 2.93 9.18
N HIS A 175 21.42 2.90 9.11
CA HIS A 175 20.58 3.95 9.67
C HIS A 175 19.30 3.37 10.23
N SER A 176 18.78 4.03 11.26
CA SER A 176 17.46 3.77 11.81
C SER A 176 16.44 4.76 11.27
N ILE A 177 15.18 4.36 11.29
CA ILE A 177 14.02 5.17 10.91
C ILE A 177 13.09 5.25 12.10
N PHE A 178 12.66 6.46 12.45
CA PHE A 178 11.61 6.71 13.43
C PHE A 178 10.64 7.73 12.85
N GLY A 179 9.34 7.47 12.96
CA GLY A 179 8.35 8.36 12.39
C GLY A 179 6.93 8.06 12.85
N LEU A 180 6.04 8.90 12.39
CA LEU A 180 4.59 8.78 12.61
C LEU A 180 3.88 8.76 11.24
N GLU A 181 2.88 7.91 11.11
CA GLU A 181 1.96 7.85 9.97
C GLU A 181 0.54 8.05 10.49
N LYS A 182 -0.13 9.06 9.99
CA LYS A 182 -1.56 9.31 10.25
C LYS A 182 -2.37 8.91 9.03
N SER A 183 -3.31 8.01 9.23
CA SER A 183 -4.35 7.72 8.26
C SER A 183 -5.40 8.83 8.32
N VAL A 184 -5.55 9.58 7.23
CA VAL A 184 -6.42 10.77 7.15
C VAL A 184 -7.63 10.55 6.25
N GLY A 185 -7.59 9.52 5.39
CA GLY A 185 -8.65 9.18 4.44
C GLY A 185 -9.99 8.87 5.12
N ASP A 186 -11.08 8.98 4.37
CA ASP A 186 -12.42 8.69 4.88
C ASP A 186 -12.55 7.21 5.25
N ASN A 187 -13.22 6.94 6.37
CA ASN A 187 -13.55 5.60 6.89
C ASN A 187 -15.04 5.29 6.83
N SER A 188 -15.80 6.10 6.11
CA SER A 188 -17.26 5.99 5.91
C SER A 188 -17.66 6.04 4.43
N GLU A 189 -16.75 5.67 3.52
CA GLU A 189 -16.98 5.61 2.08
C GLU A 189 -18.25 4.81 1.74
N LYS A 190 -19.07 5.36 0.85
CA LYS A 190 -20.34 4.76 0.44
C LYS A 190 -20.36 4.49 -1.05
N GLY A 191 -21.06 3.44 -1.45
CA GLY A 191 -21.23 3.10 -2.86
C GLY A 191 -22.56 2.42 -3.15
N LEU A 192 -22.96 2.49 -4.42
CA LEU A 192 -24.14 1.79 -4.94
C LEU A 192 -23.77 0.33 -5.20
N VAL A 193 -24.45 -0.58 -4.54
CA VAL A 193 -24.22 -2.03 -4.67
C VAL A 193 -25.47 -2.74 -5.16
N LEU A 194 -25.28 -3.87 -5.85
CA LEU A 194 -26.35 -4.83 -6.14
C LEU A 194 -26.45 -5.82 -4.97
N ASN A 195 -27.57 -5.80 -4.25
CA ASN A 195 -27.75 -6.67 -3.09
C ASN A 195 -28.32 -8.05 -3.48
N PRO A 196 -28.28 -9.06 -2.56
CA PRO A 196 -28.81 -10.41 -2.82
C PRO A 196 -30.31 -10.51 -3.06
N MET A 197 -31.06 -9.43 -2.94
CA MET A 197 -32.49 -9.33 -3.27
C MET A 197 -32.73 -8.72 -4.66
N ASN A 198 -31.67 -8.63 -5.48
CA ASN A 198 -31.71 -8.01 -6.82
C ASN A 198 -32.11 -6.53 -6.80
N MET A 199 -31.76 -5.79 -5.75
CA MET A 199 -32.01 -4.36 -5.63
C MET A 199 -30.70 -3.60 -5.55
N LYS A 200 -30.68 -2.39 -6.09
CA LYS A 200 -29.56 -1.46 -5.91
C LYS A 200 -29.77 -0.65 -4.62
N ALA A 201 -28.73 -0.59 -3.80
CA ALA A 201 -28.76 0.16 -2.54
C ALA A 201 -27.42 0.85 -2.31
N THR A 202 -27.44 2.05 -1.74
CA THR A 202 -26.23 2.73 -1.27
C THR A 202 -25.93 2.28 0.15
N ILE A 203 -24.75 1.69 0.36
CA ILE A 203 -24.30 1.22 1.67
C ILE A 203 -22.91 1.77 1.98
N THR A 204 -22.50 1.71 3.25
CA THR A 204 -21.09 1.88 3.63
C THR A 204 -20.29 0.72 3.06
N LEU A 205 -19.25 1.04 2.30
CA LEU A 205 -18.44 0.03 1.61
C LEU A 205 -17.61 -0.77 2.61
N PRO A 206 -17.24 -2.03 2.28
CA PRO A 206 -16.37 -2.85 3.12
C PRO A 206 -15.01 -2.23 3.38
N TYR A 207 -14.31 -2.68 4.43
CA TYR A 207 -13.03 -2.14 4.90
C TYR A 207 -11.99 -1.96 3.79
N GLY A 208 -11.85 -2.92 2.87
CA GLY A 208 -10.91 -2.82 1.75
C GLY A 208 -11.14 -1.62 0.83
N MET A 209 -12.37 -1.10 0.79
CA MET A 209 -12.75 0.08 0.00
C MET A 209 -12.72 1.38 0.81
N GLN A 210 -12.50 1.35 2.12
CA GLN A 210 -12.32 2.56 2.91
C GLN A 210 -10.98 3.22 2.57
N SER A 211 -10.97 4.54 2.45
CA SER A 211 -9.77 5.31 2.07
C SER A 211 -8.78 5.44 3.23
N GLY A 212 -9.23 5.32 4.47
CA GLY A 212 -8.43 5.33 5.68
C GLY A 212 -9.14 4.66 6.85
N ASP A 213 -8.45 4.57 7.99
CA ASP A 213 -8.97 4.04 9.26
C ASP A 213 -8.82 5.04 10.42
N LYS A 214 -8.36 6.27 10.10
CA LYS A 214 -8.11 7.37 11.06
C LYS A 214 -7.07 7.06 12.15
N ALA A 215 -6.45 5.90 12.17
CA ALA A 215 -5.45 5.53 13.17
C ALA A 215 -4.13 6.31 13.01
N LEU A 216 -3.40 6.45 14.11
CA LEU A 216 -2.03 6.94 14.15
C LEU A 216 -1.10 5.75 14.39
N ARG A 217 -0.02 5.67 13.60
CA ARG A 217 0.98 4.60 13.68
C ARG A 217 2.36 5.14 13.97
N LEU A 218 3.07 4.47 14.84
CA LEU A 218 4.51 4.63 15.02
C LEU A 218 5.23 3.82 13.94
N ILE A 219 6.18 4.45 13.26
CA ILE A 219 7.08 3.80 12.30
C ILE A 219 8.44 3.65 12.95
N THR A 220 8.98 2.44 12.97
CA THR A 220 10.35 2.16 13.39
C THR A 220 11.02 1.25 12.37
N GLY A 221 12.31 1.45 12.14
CA GLY A 221 13.02 0.61 11.20
C GLY A 221 14.53 0.71 11.30
N LEU A 222 15.18 -0.26 10.67
CA LEU A 222 16.63 -0.36 10.57
C LEU A 222 16.99 -0.76 9.15
N THR A 223 17.88 0.00 8.53
CA THR A 223 18.37 -0.27 7.17
C THR A 223 19.89 -0.48 7.21
N ASN A 224 20.35 -1.53 6.54
CA ASN A 224 21.75 -1.76 6.25
C ASN A 224 21.95 -1.85 4.73
N VAL A 225 22.97 -1.19 4.25
CA VAL A 225 23.40 -1.27 2.84
C VAL A 225 24.90 -1.52 2.81
N ARG A 226 25.30 -2.58 2.11
CA ARG A 226 26.69 -3.01 2.02
C ARG A 226 27.15 -3.13 0.55
N SER A 227 28.31 -2.55 0.26
CA SER A 227 28.99 -2.72 -1.04
C SER A 227 29.82 -4.01 -1.01
N ILE A 228 29.67 -4.84 -2.02
CA ILE A 228 30.38 -6.11 -2.21
C ILE A 228 30.95 -6.11 -3.63
N GLY A 229 32.19 -5.62 -3.77
CA GLY A 229 32.77 -5.37 -5.09
C GLY A 229 31.92 -4.37 -5.88
N ASN A 230 31.46 -4.78 -7.06
CA ASN A 230 30.62 -3.97 -7.95
C ASN A 230 29.11 -4.09 -7.66
N PHE A 231 28.73 -4.75 -6.57
CA PHE A 231 27.34 -5.00 -6.19
C PHE A 231 26.99 -4.34 -4.88
N ILE A 232 25.71 -4.14 -4.67
CA ILE A 232 25.15 -3.71 -3.39
C ILE A 232 24.19 -4.77 -2.88
N LEU A 233 24.35 -5.12 -1.62
CA LEU A 233 23.40 -5.88 -0.83
C LEU A 233 22.78 -4.94 0.20
N GLY A 234 21.46 -4.80 0.19
CA GLY A 234 20.76 -4.03 1.17
C GLY A 234 19.68 -4.83 1.85
N ASN A 235 19.40 -4.48 3.09
CA ASN A 235 18.28 -5.03 3.84
C ASN A 235 17.65 -3.96 4.73
N GLN A 236 16.37 -4.07 4.94
CA GLN A 236 15.59 -3.17 5.77
C GLN A 236 14.52 -3.93 6.53
N LEU A 237 14.44 -3.65 7.79
CA LEU A 237 13.35 -4.06 8.66
C LEU A 237 12.52 -2.82 8.99
N LEU A 238 11.21 -2.90 8.83
CA LEU A 238 10.27 -1.83 9.14
C LEU A 238 9.10 -2.39 9.94
N VAL A 239 8.72 -1.69 10.99
CA VAL A 239 7.55 -2.00 11.82
C VAL A 239 6.66 -0.77 11.87
N LYS A 240 5.36 -0.97 11.66
CA LYS A 240 4.34 0.06 11.88
C LYS A 240 3.38 -0.44 12.94
N LYS A 241 3.33 0.24 14.06
CA LYS A 241 2.48 -0.11 15.20
C LYS A 241 1.42 0.94 15.42
N VAL A 242 0.17 0.51 15.56
CA VAL A 242 -0.95 1.40 15.95
C VAL A 242 -0.73 1.89 17.37
N ILE A 243 -0.81 3.22 17.57
CA ILE A 243 -0.63 3.90 18.86
C ILE A 243 -1.81 4.79 19.25
N ASP A 244 -2.76 5.01 18.33
CA ASP A 244 -4.04 5.69 18.55
C ASP A 244 -5.11 4.89 17.85
N GLU A 245 -5.68 3.91 18.57
CA GLU A 245 -6.72 3.00 18.11
C GLU A 245 -8.03 3.77 17.86
N LYS A 246 -8.82 3.27 16.91
CA LYS A 246 -10.14 3.77 16.56
C LYS A 246 -11.17 2.66 16.74
N ASP A 247 -12.44 2.94 16.45
CA ASP A 247 -13.50 1.93 16.48
C ASP A 247 -13.13 0.69 15.66
N TRP A 248 -12.37 0.91 14.59
CA TRP A 248 -11.66 -0.10 13.86
C TRP A 248 -10.37 0.47 13.23
N ASN A 249 -9.36 -0.37 13.07
CA ASN A 249 -8.12 -0.02 12.35
C ASN A 249 -7.48 -1.25 11.73
N TYR A 250 -6.76 -1.05 10.63
CA TYR A 250 -5.85 -2.08 10.12
C TYR A 250 -4.78 -2.37 11.16
N GLY A 251 -4.48 -3.66 11.35
CA GLY A 251 -3.53 -4.12 12.34
C GLY A 251 -2.09 -3.68 12.12
N ASP A 252 -1.25 -4.02 13.08
CA ASP A 252 0.19 -3.75 13.04
C ASP A 252 0.84 -4.40 11.82
N GLU A 253 1.93 -3.82 11.34
CA GLU A 253 2.59 -4.22 10.09
C GLU A 253 4.08 -4.42 10.33
N PHE A 254 4.58 -5.58 9.94
CA PHE A 254 5.99 -5.90 9.88
C PHE A 254 6.42 -6.10 8.43
N GLU A 255 7.52 -5.48 8.02
CA GLU A 255 8.04 -5.60 6.68
C GLU A 255 9.55 -5.83 6.73
N TYR A 256 10.03 -6.83 5.97
CA TYR A 256 11.44 -7.07 5.75
C TYR A 256 11.73 -7.05 4.25
N ASN A 257 12.69 -6.22 3.87
CA ASN A 257 13.19 -6.11 2.52
C ASN A 257 14.64 -6.59 2.47
N LEU A 258 14.94 -7.47 1.52
CA LEU A 258 16.29 -7.85 1.14
C LEU A 258 16.46 -7.57 -0.35
N TRP A 259 17.48 -6.82 -0.75
CA TRP A 259 17.72 -6.53 -2.15
C TRP A 259 19.19 -6.65 -2.55
N PHE A 260 19.37 -7.07 -3.77
CA PHE A 260 20.64 -7.13 -4.46
C PHE A 260 20.60 -6.18 -5.66
N GLN A 261 21.65 -5.41 -5.88
CA GLN A 261 21.78 -4.49 -7.02
C GLN A 261 23.10 -4.66 -7.72
N GLY A 262 23.05 -4.54 -9.05
CA GLY A 262 24.22 -4.43 -9.91
C GLY A 262 24.09 -3.23 -10.84
N SER A 263 25.21 -2.77 -11.34
CA SER A 263 25.30 -1.63 -12.26
C SER A 263 25.49 -2.13 -13.70
N PHE A 264 24.70 -1.59 -14.64
CA PHE A 264 25.02 -1.69 -16.07
C PHE A 264 26.13 -0.69 -16.44
N ASN A 265 26.05 0.51 -15.86
CA ASN A 265 26.98 1.61 -15.95
C ASN A 265 26.68 2.64 -14.84
N GLU A 266 27.38 3.75 -14.79
CA GLU A 266 27.17 4.79 -13.77
C GLU A 266 25.74 5.37 -13.74
N LYS A 267 25.06 5.35 -14.90
CA LYS A 267 23.72 5.96 -15.06
C LYS A 267 22.57 4.96 -14.93
N ALA A 268 22.84 3.63 -14.98
CA ALA A 268 21.80 2.62 -14.95
C ALA A 268 22.17 1.44 -14.06
N SER A 269 21.25 1.00 -13.24
CA SER A 269 21.37 -0.16 -12.35
C SER A 269 20.11 -1.05 -12.42
N TYR A 270 20.29 -2.30 -12.07
CA TYR A 270 19.22 -3.28 -11.89
C TYR A 270 19.15 -3.74 -10.44
N SER A 271 18.01 -4.25 -10.04
CA SER A 271 17.79 -4.77 -8.69
C SER A 271 16.89 -6.00 -8.68
N PHE A 272 17.16 -6.89 -7.74
CA PHE A 272 16.28 -7.99 -7.34
C PHE A 272 15.93 -7.79 -5.87
N ARG A 273 14.64 -7.91 -5.52
CA ARG A 273 14.17 -7.73 -4.16
C ARG A 273 13.30 -8.89 -3.71
N LEU A 274 13.57 -9.39 -2.50
CA LEU A 274 12.64 -10.18 -1.72
C LEU A 274 12.02 -9.27 -0.67
N ASN A 275 10.72 -9.31 -0.57
CA ASN A 275 9.96 -8.56 0.41
C ASN A 275 9.04 -9.52 1.16
N TYR A 276 9.21 -9.62 2.45
CA TYR A 276 8.31 -10.29 3.38
C TYR A 276 7.48 -9.23 4.07
N LYS A 277 6.17 -9.41 4.05
CA LYS A 277 5.21 -8.56 4.74
C LYS A 277 4.30 -9.43 5.57
N ASP A 278 4.15 -9.09 6.83
CA ASP A 278 3.18 -9.63 7.76
C ASP A 278 2.32 -8.50 8.32
N GLN A 279 1.02 -8.71 8.37
CA GLN A 279 0.08 -7.74 8.89
C GLN A 279 -0.96 -8.44 9.75
N ASP A 280 -1.26 -7.86 10.91
CA ASP A 280 -2.34 -8.33 11.75
C ASP A 280 -3.71 -8.08 11.10
N SER A 281 -4.73 -8.83 11.51
CA SER A 281 -6.10 -8.59 11.12
C SER A 281 -6.56 -7.20 11.53
N ILE A 282 -7.68 -6.74 10.99
CA ILE A 282 -8.35 -5.53 11.47
C ILE A 282 -8.75 -5.74 12.93
N ASP A 283 -8.38 -4.78 13.76
CA ASP A 283 -8.83 -4.68 15.14
C ASP A 283 -10.09 -3.80 15.22
N GLY A 284 -11.04 -4.22 16.08
CA GLY A 284 -12.34 -3.56 16.18
C GLY A 284 -13.29 -3.87 15.01
N SER A 285 -14.37 -3.14 14.92
CA SER A 285 -15.38 -3.26 13.86
C SER A 285 -16.30 -2.05 13.79
N ASP A 286 -16.83 -1.77 12.60
CA ASP A 286 -17.86 -0.75 12.38
C ASP A 286 -19.20 -1.43 12.04
N MET A 287 -20.23 -1.14 12.84
CA MET A 287 -21.59 -1.66 12.63
C MET A 287 -22.25 -1.16 11.33
N ALA A 288 -21.71 -0.10 10.71
CA ALA A 288 -22.17 0.37 9.41
C ALA A 288 -21.60 -0.49 8.25
N ILE A 289 -20.54 -1.26 8.51
CA ILE A 289 -19.88 -2.14 7.51
C ILE A 289 -20.39 -3.57 7.71
N MET A 290 -21.64 -3.81 7.30
CA MET A 290 -22.25 -5.14 7.36
C MET A 290 -22.79 -5.51 5.98
N ALA A 291 -22.22 -6.54 5.37
CA ALA A 291 -22.65 -7.05 4.07
C ALA A 291 -22.30 -8.55 3.93
N PRO A 292 -23.07 -9.33 3.14
CA PRO A 292 -22.78 -10.74 2.92
C PRO A 292 -21.63 -10.94 1.90
N VAL A 293 -20.52 -10.29 2.17
CA VAL A 293 -19.28 -10.31 1.39
C VAL A 293 -18.08 -10.50 2.30
N GLN A 294 -17.10 -11.24 1.86
CA GLN A 294 -15.89 -11.56 2.64
C GLN A 294 -15.14 -10.31 3.16
N THR A 295 -15.13 -9.24 2.38
CA THR A 295 -14.40 -8.00 2.69
C THR A 295 -15.08 -7.14 3.77
N ALA A 296 -16.27 -7.51 4.23
CA ALA A 296 -16.92 -6.90 5.39
C ALA A 296 -16.46 -7.51 6.72
N ASN A 297 -15.84 -8.71 6.70
CA ASN A 297 -15.34 -9.35 7.92
C ASN A 297 -13.93 -8.83 8.28
N PRO A 298 -13.74 -8.19 9.45
CA PRO A 298 -12.44 -7.70 9.91
C PRO A 298 -11.35 -8.80 9.98
N GLN A 299 -11.73 -10.04 10.28
CA GLN A 299 -10.83 -11.18 10.38
C GLN A 299 -10.33 -11.70 9.03
N ASN A 300 -10.89 -11.22 7.93
CA ASN A 300 -10.44 -11.53 6.58
C ASN A 300 -9.45 -10.45 6.06
N TYR A 301 -8.54 -10.00 6.92
CA TYR A 301 -7.49 -9.03 6.61
C TYR A 301 -6.18 -9.46 7.26
N GLY A 302 -5.08 -8.96 6.71
CA GLY A 302 -3.75 -9.31 7.20
C GLY A 302 -3.28 -10.68 6.74
N GLY A 303 -2.25 -11.18 7.42
CA GLY A 303 -1.50 -12.39 7.08
C GLY A 303 -0.19 -12.10 6.37
N GLU A 304 0.49 -13.16 5.94
CA GLU A 304 1.85 -13.14 5.43
C GLU A 304 1.88 -13.15 3.90
N VAL A 305 2.76 -12.33 3.31
CA VAL A 305 3.01 -12.32 1.86
C VAL A 305 4.50 -12.24 1.61
N ILE A 306 5.02 -13.12 0.75
CA ILE A 306 6.38 -13.06 0.25
C ILE A 306 6.33 -12.64 -1.22
N ASN A 307 7.00 -11.54 -1.52
CA ASN A 307 7.05 -10.96 -2.85
C ASN A 307 8.46 -11.06 -3.44
N PHE A 308 8.55 -11.25 -4.75
CA PHE A 308 9.77 -11.08 -5.53
C PHE A 308 9.61 -9.90 -6.48
N GLY A 309 10.59 -9.00 -6.50
CA GLY A 309 10.62 -7.81 -7.33
C GLY A 309 11.84 -7.75 -8.22
N ILE A 310 11.65 -7.22 -9.43
CA ILE A 310 12.73 -6.87 -10.37
C ILE A 310 12.58 -5.40 -10.71
N GLY A 311 13.68 -4.66 -10.57
CA GLY A 311 13.67 -3.22 -10.79
C GLY A 311 14.86 -2.70 -11.58
N ILE A 312 14.70 -1.51 -12.10
CA ILE A 312 15.75 -0.72 -12.75
C ILE A 312 15.74 0.70 -12.21
N ASN A 313 16.92 1.31 -12.13
CA ASN A 313 17.10 2.74 -11.86
C ASN A 313 17.88 3.35 -13.03
N ALA A 314 17.47 4.53 -13.46
CA ALA A 314 18.17 5.33 -14.44
C ALA A 314 18.39 6.75 -13.90
N ILE A 315 19.61 7.26 -14.05
CA ILE A 315 19.97 8.63 -13.67
C ILE A 315 20.20 9.42 -14.93
N PHE A 316 19.58 10.57 -15.01
CA PHE A 316 19.69 11.49 -16.17
C PHE A 316 19.61 12.93 -15.70
N ASP A 317 19.83 13.85 -16.61
CA ASP A 317 19.71 15.27 -16.40
C ASP A 317 18.64 15.81 -17.37
N LEU A 318 17.42 16.01 -16.85
CA LEU A 318 16.28 16.45 -17.66
C LEU A 318 16.27 17.97 -17.86
N PHE A 319 16.83 18.74 -16.91
CA PHE A 319 16.64 20.18 -16.86
C PHE A 319 17.97 20.97 -16.90
N GLY A 320 19.07 20.32 -17.34
CA GLY A 320 20.36 20.98 -17.56
C GLY A 320 20.96 21.56 -16.28
N GLY A 321 20.74 20.93 -15.14
CA GLY A 321 21.21 21.40 -13.84
C GLY A 321 22.37 20.58 -13.28
N ARG A 322 22.92 21.09 -12.19
CA ARG A 322 23.93 20.39 -11.38
C ARG A 322 23.37 19.18 -10.61
N HIS A 323 22.06 18.95 -10.66
CA HIS A 323 21.35 17.95 -9.90
C HIS A 323 20.90 16.82 -10.82
N LYS A 324 21.06 15.59 -10.38
CA LYS A 324 20.69 14.42 -11.16
C LYS A 324 19.27 13.99 -10.81
N ASP A 325 18.49 13.73 -11.86
CA ASP A 325 17.16 13.19 -11.79
C ASP A 325 17.26 11.65 -11.80
N ARG A 326 16.45 10.97 -11.01
CA ARG A 326 16.32 9.52 -11.01
C ARG A 326 14.95 9.12 -11.52
N PHE A 327 14.91 8.23 -12.48
CA PHE A 327 13.75 7.44 -12.83
C PHE A 327 13.95 6.01 -12.33
N ALA A 328 12.90 5.41 -11.78
CA ALA A 328 12.95 4.04 -11.30
C ALA A 328 11.66 3.31 -11.65
N PHE A 329 11.80 2.03 -11.95
CA PHE A 329 10.72 1.12 -12.28
C PHE A 329 10.94 -0.19 -11.54
N GLU A 330 9.87 -0.79 -10.99
CA GLU A 330 9.92 -2.10 -10.35
C GLU A 330 8.61 -2.85 -10.59
N ILE A 331 8.71 -4.12 -10.97
CA ILE A 331 7.60 -5.06 -11.01
C ILE A 331 7.77 -6.03 -9.86
N ILE A 332 6.68 -6.23 -9.10
CA ILE A 332 6.66 -7.10 -7.93
C ILE A 332 5.54 -8.12 -8.13
N LYS A 333 5.84 -9.37 -7.83
CA LYS A 333 4.87 -10.46 -7.85
C LYS A 333 4.96 -11.26 -6.56
N PRO A 334 3.82 -11.57 -5.92
CA PRO A 334 3.79 -12.50 -4.80
C PRO A 334 4.22 -13.90 -5.26
N ILE A 335 5.16 -14.50 -4.52
CA ILE A 335 5.60 -15.88 -4.71
C ILE A 335 4.96 -16.80 -3.68
N ASP A 336 4.58 -16.26 -2.52
CA ASP A 336 3.79 -16.96 -1.52
C ASP A 336 2.82 -16.00 -0.82
N GLN A 337 1.64 -16.50 -0.43
CA GLN A 337 0.59 -15.71 0.24
C GLN A 337 -0.18 -16.61 1.23
N ASN A 338 0.05 -16.41 2.50
CA ASN A 338 -0.68 -17.02 3.60
C ASN A 338 -1.53 -15.96 4.32
N LYS A 339 -2.58 -15.49 3.66
CA LYS A 339 -3.48 -14.45 4.18
C LYS A 339 -4.51 -15.03 5.13
N ASN A 340 -4.88 -14.25 6.14
CA ASN A 340 -5.89 -14.63 7.15
C ASN A 340 -7.29 -14.77 6.52
N GLY A 341 -7.99 -15.84 6.83
CA GLY A 341 -9.37 -16.06 6.40
C GLY A 341 -9.54 -16.02 4.87
N LEU A 342 -10.64 -15.42 4.42
CA LEU A 342 -11.03 -15.37 3.02
C LEU A 342 -10.73 -13.98 2.41
N GLN A 343 -9.71 -13.91 1.56
CA GLN A 343 -9.24 -12.66 0.95
C GLN A 343 -9.08 -12.78 -0.56
N MET A 344 -8.97 -11.64 -1.24
CA MET A 344 -8.50 -11.61 -2.63
C MET A 344 -7.00 -11.92 -2.68
N LYS A 345 -6.58 -12.62 -3.71
CA LYS A 345 -5.18 -12.92 -4.00
C LYS A 345 -4.53 -11.72 -4.69
N ASP A 346 -3.37 -11.28 -4.19
CA ASP A 346 -2.54 -10.29 -4.88
C ASP A 346 -1.98 -10.93 -6.15
N ASP A 347 -1.94 -10.18 -7.24
CA ASP A 347 -1.44 -10.66 -8.54
C ASP A 347 -0.10 -9.98 -8.87
N ILE A 348 -0.14 -8.72 -9.26
CA ILE A 348 1.04 -7.96 -9.65
C ILE A 348 0.97 -6.54 -9.09
N THR A 349 2.13 -6.02 -8.73
CA THR A 349 2.30 -4.61 -8.37
C THR A 349 3.39 -3.99 -9.24
N ILE A 350 3.10 -2.84 -9.83
CA ILE A 350 4.04 -2.06 -10.63
C ILE A 350 4.31 -0.75 -9.91
N HIS A 351 5.58 -0.46 -9.68
CA HIS A 351 6.03 0.83 -9.15
C HIS A 351 6.78 1.63 -10.22
N ILE A 352 6.45 2.92 -10.30
CA ILE A 352 7.18 3.89 -11.13
C ILE A 352 7.54 5.06 -10.21
N GLY A 353 8.78 5.51 -10.27
CA GLY A 353 9.22 6.62 -9.43
C GLY A 353 10.09 7.62 -10.19
N PHE A 354 9.88 8.87 -9.86
CA PHE A 354 10.72 9.98 -10.24
C PHE A 354 11.23 10.68 -8.98
N GLN A 355 12.52 10.95 -8.91
CA GLN A 355 13.15 11.66 -7.79
C GLN A 355 14.09 12.73 -8.33
N LYS A 356 14.09 13.88 -7.67
CA LYS A 356 14.96 15.00 -7.97
C LYS A 356 15.68 15.43 -6.71
N SER A 357 17.00 15.43 -6.75
CA SER A 357 17.85 16.08 -5.73
C SER A 357 17.97 17.59 -6.05
N LEU A 358 17.93 18.43 -5.04
CA LEU A 358 17.96 19.89 -5.12
C LEU A 358 19.15 20.43 -4.34
#